data_a3a34bf5417efc0701e3eaa78b16aed5
#
_entry.id   a3a34bf5417efc0701e3eaa78b16aed5
#
_cell.length_a   1.000
_cell.length_b   1.000
_cell.length_c   1.000
_cell.angle_alpha   90.00
_cell.angle_beta   90.00
_cell.angle_gamma   90.00
#
_symmetry.space_group_name_H-M   'P 1'
#
loop_
_entity.id
_entity.type
_entity.pdbx_description
1 polymer ?
#
loop_
_entity_poly.entity_id
_entity_poly.type
_entity_poly.pdbx_seq_one_letter_code
_entity_poly.pdbx_strand_id
1 'polypeptide(L)'
;MSTPANFNGARPVIDVNDAVMLLIDHQSGLFQTVGDMPMPELRARAAALAKIATLANIPVITTASVPQGPNGPLIPEIHANAPHAQYVARKGEINAWDNPEFVAAVKATGRNTLIVAGTITSVCMAFPSISAVADGYKVFAVIDASGTYSKMAQEITLARVVQAGVVPMDTAAVASEIQRTWNREDAAQWAEVYTHIFPAYQLLIESYGKAQEVVKNSEVLDSQR
;
A
#
# COMPACT_ATOMS: atom_id res chain seq x y z
N MET A 1 11.49 18.84 -14.87
CA MET A 1 10.52 17.73 -14.76
C MET A 1 9.19 18.35 -14.37
N SER A 2 8.11 18.06 -15.07
CA SER A 2 6.77 18.58 -14.77
C SER A 2 6.21 17.83 -13.55
N THR A 3 5.69 18.58 -12.59
CA THR A 3 4.94 18.01 -11.45
C THR A 3 3.62 17.43 -11.96
N PRO A 4 3.11 16.32 -11.41
CA PRO A 4 1.78 15.81 -11.75
C PRO A 4 0.73 16.90 -11.59
N ALA A 5 -0.20 17.00 -12.54
CA ALA A 5 -1.14 18.14 -12.64
C ALA A 5 -1.93 18.40 -11.37
N ASN A 6 -2.40 17.33 -10.70
CA ASN A 6 -3.24 17.44 -9.50
C ASN A 6 -2.49 17.86 -8.23
N PHE A 7 -1.18 18.01 -8.30
CA PHE A 7 -0.36 18.53 -7.19
C PHE A 7 -0.14 20.04 -7.26
N ASN A 8 -0.62 20.74 -8.32
CA ASN A 8 -0.56 22.18 -8.45
C ASN A 8 0.83 22.78 -8.17
N GLY A 9 1.90 22.12 -8.64
CA GLY A 9 3.27 22.54 -8.41
C GLY A 9 3.85 22.14 -7.04
N ALA A 10 3.05 21.61 -6.11
CA ALA A 10 3.54 21.06 -4.85
C ALA A 10 4.32 19.75 -5.06
N ARG A 11 5.18 19.40 -4.10
CA ARG A 11 5.87 18.11 -4.12
C ARG A 11 4.85 16.97 -4.01
N PRO A 12 4.99 15.88 -4.80
CA PRO A 12 4.13 14.72 -4.71
C PRO A 12 4.50 13.86 -3.48
N VAL A 13 4.06 14.28 -2.32
CA VAL A 13 4.21 13.58 -1.03
C VAL A 13 2.85 13.34 -0.40
N ILE A 14 2.73 12.25 0.38
CA ILE A 14 1.48 11.89 1.05
C ILE A 14 1.19 12.87 2.19
N ASP A 15 0.03 13.50 2.15
CA ASP A 15 -0.54 14.20 3.29
C ASP A 15 -1.42 13.22 4.08
N VAL A 16 -0.96 12.81 5.25
CA VAL A 16 -1.65 11.83 6.12
C VAL A 16 -3.06 12.29 6.50
N ASN A 17 -3.23 13.61 6.70
CA ASN A 17 -4.51 14.18 7.10
C ASN A 17 -5.52 14.28 5.94
N ASP A 18 -5.04 14.18 4.70
CA ASP A 18 -5.87 14.22 3.47
C ASP A 18 -5.86 12.87 2.72
N ALA A 19 -5.27 11.81 3.31
CA ALA A 19 -5.10 10.52 2.64
C ALA A 19 -6.22 9.52 2.99
N VAL A 20 -6.63 8.71 2.02
CA VAL A 20 -7.43 7.49 2.18
C VAL A 20 -6.73 6.32 1.50
N MET A 21 -6.74 5.14 2.13
CA MET A 21 -6.16 3.91 1.61
C MET A 21 -7.22 3.10 0.86
N LEU A 22 -6.96 2.78 -0.39
CA LEU A 22 -7.83 1.95 -1.23
C LEU A 22 -7.14 0.60 -1.51
N LEU A 23 -7.70 -0.50 -0.98
CA LEU A 23 -7.20 -1.85 -1.16
C LEU A 23 -8.19 -2.63 -2.03
N ILE A 24 -7.86 -2.77 -3.32
CA ILE A 24 -8.79 -3.19 -4.36
C ILE A 24 -8.45 -4.60 -4.83
N ASP A 25 -9.42 -5.51 -4.76
CA ASP A 25 -9.34 -6.87 -5.33
C ASP A 25 -8.13 -7.70 -4.85
N HIS A 26 -7.70 -7.51 -3.60
CA HIS A 26 -6.72 -8.40 -2.98
C HIS A 26 -7.40 -9.75 -2.66
N GLN A 27 -7.79 -10.46 -3.73
CA GLN A 27 -8.62 -11.66 -3.67
C GLN A 27 -7.77 -12.92 -3.83
N SER A 28 -8.11 -13.95 -3.08
CA SER A 28 -7.32 -15.19 -2.98
C SER A 28 -7.14 -15.91 -4.31
N GLY A 29 -8.13 -15.86 -5.22
CA GLY A 29 -8.03 -16.41 -6.57
C GLY A 29 -7.14 -15.58 -7.48
N LEU A 30 -7.26 -14.25 -7.46
CA LEU A 30 -6.42 -13.37 -8.27
C LEU A 30 -4.95 -13.47 -7.89
N PHE A 31 -4.63 -13.68 -6.63
CA PHE A 31 -3.24 -13.89 -6.18
C PHE A 31 -2.55 -15.07 -6.83
N GLN A 32 -3.31 -16.11 -7.25
CA GLN A 32 -2.75 -17.28 -7.95
C GLN A 32 -2.26 -16.93 -9.37
N THR A 33 -2.69 -15.80 -9.92
CA THR A 33 -2.30 -15.36 -11.28
C THR A 33 -1.11 -14.40 -11.30
N VAL A 34 -0.59 -14.01 -10.14
CA VAL A 34 0.56 -13.10 -10.02
C VAL A 34 1.85 -13.82 -10.39
N GLY A 35 2.64 -13.21 -11.27
CA GLY A 35 3.88 -13.77 -11.80
C GLY A 35 5.07 -12.81 -11.80
N ASP A 36 4.88 -11.56 -11.38
CA ASP A 36 5.93 -10.54 -11.30
C ASP A 36 6.64 -10.50 -9.94
N MET A 37 6.04 -11.08 -8.90
CA MET A 37 6.62 -11.19 -7.56
C MET A 37 6.14 -12.45 -6.82
N PRO A 38 6.86 -12.90 -5.77
CA PRO A 38 6.40 -14.00 -4.92
C PRO A 38 5.08 -13.65 -4.19
N MET A 39 4.09 -14.53 -4.26
CA MET A 39 2.78 -14.34 -3.64
C MET A 39 2.84 -14.06 -2.12
N PRO A 40 3.70 -14.72 -1.32
CA PRO A 40 3.83 -14.39 0.10
C PRO A 40 4.28 -12.95 0.36
N GLU A 41 5.15 -12.39 -0.48
CA GLU A 41 5.60 -11.00 -0.36
C GLU A 41 4.47 -10.01 -0.68
N LEU A 42 3.74 -10.24 -1.79
CA LEU A 42 2.56 -9.45 -2.13
C LEU A 42 1.54 -9.43 -0.98
N ARG A 43 1.26 -10.61 -0.42
CA ARG A 43 0.30 -10.78 0.67
C ARG A 43 0.73 -10.02 1.93
N ALA A 44 2.02 -10.11 2.28
CA ALA A 44 2.59 -9.41 3.42
C ALA A 44 2.54 -7.89 3.25
N ARG A 45 2.87 -7.39 2.05
CA ARG A 45 2.84 -5.94 1.75
C ARG A 45 1.43 -5.36 1.73
N ALA A 46 0.45 -6.09 1.17
CA ALA A 46 -0.96 -5.69 1.24
C ALA A 46 -1.47 -5.61 2.69
N ALA A 47 -1.10 -6.58 3.54
CA ALA A 47 -1.40 -6.56 4.96
C ALA A 47 -0.68 -5.40 5.69
N ALA A 48 0.58 -5.12 5.32
CA ALA A 48 1.34 -3.99 5.87
C ALA A 48 0.68 -2.64 5.56
N LEU A 49 0.16 -2.43 4.34
CA LEU A 49 -0.59 -1.21 4.02
C LEU A 49 -1.82 -1.02 4.91
N ALA A 50 -2.57 -2.09 5.17
CA ALA A 50 -3.69 -2.06 6.10
C ALA A 50 -3.26 -1.68 7.52
N LYS A 51 -2.13 -2.24 8.00
CA LYS A 51 -1.55 -1.90 9.31
C LYS A 51 -1.06 -0.47 9.38
N ILE A 52 -0.37 0.02 8.34
CA ILE A 52 0.07 1.43 8.21
C ILE A 52 -1.13 2.37 8.34
N ALA A 53 -2.21 2.10 7.62
CA ALA A 53 -3.41 2.92 7.67
C ALA A 53 -4.03 2.96 9.08
N THR A 54 -4.02 1.82 9.79
CA THR A 54 -4.50 1.73 11.17
C THR A 54 -3.64 2.54 12.13
N LEU A 55 -2.31 2.41 12.06
CA LEU A 55 -1.39 3.17 12.91
C LEU A 55 -1.48 4.69 12.69
N ALA A 56 -1.78 5.09 11.46
CA ALA A 56 -1.86 6.50 11.07
C ALA A 56 -3.29 7.07 11.12
N ASN A 57 -4.30 6.31 11.55
CA ASN A 57 -5.72 6.70 11.52
C ASN A 57 -6.20 7.15 10.13
N ILE A 58 -5.70 6.49 9.07
CA ILE A 58 -6.13 6.74 7.69
C ILE A 58 -7.38 5.89 7.42
N PRO A 59 -8.47 6.45 6.88
CA PRO A 59 -9.61 5.67 6.42
C PRO A 59 -9.19 4.63 5.38
N VAL A 60 -9.76 3.43 5.47
CA VAL A 60 -9.50 2.33 4.55
C VAL A 60 -10.79 1.94 3.85
N ILE A 61 -10.77 1.87 2.52
CA ILE A 61 -11.87 1.33 1.72
C ILE A 61 -11.35 0.10 0.99
N THR A 62 -12.07 -1.00 1.14
CA THR A 62 -11.78 -2.26 0.46
C THR A 62 -12.91 -2.62 -0.48
N THR A 63 -12.60 -3.30 -1.56
CA THR A 63 -13.61 -3.83 -2.50
C THR A 63 -13.14 -5.13 -3.12
N ALA A 64 -14.09 -5.95 -3.54
CA ALA A 64 -13.86 -7.18 -4.30
C ALA A 64 -14.82 -7.28 -5.47
N SER A 65 -14.32 -7.78 -6.60
CA SER A 65 -15.13 -8.08 -7.77
C SER A 65 -15.58 -9.54 -7.75
N VAL A 66 -16.88 -9.78 -7.64
CA VAL A 66 -17.50 -11.13 -7.66
C VAL A 66 -16.78 -12.11 -6.71
N PRO A 67 -16.76 -11.87 -5.38
CA PRO A 67 -15.97 -12.68 -4.44
C PRO A 67 -16.43 -14.14 -4.32
N GLN A 68 -17.64 -14.46 -4.77
CA GLN A 68 -18.18 -15.82 -4.88
C GLN A 68 -17.76 -16.54 -6.16
N GLY A 69 -17.08 -15.86 -7.07
CA GLY A 69 -16.60 -16.40 -8.34
C GLY A 69 -15.13 -16.86 -8.27
N PRO A 70 -14.48 -17.06 -9.43
CA PRO A 70 -13.09 -17.52 -9.51
C PRO A 70 -12.07 -16.60 -8.82
N ASN A 71 -12.37 -15.30 -8.71
CA ASN A 71 -11.50 -14.35 -8.04
C ASN A 71 -11.35 -14.64 -6.53
N GLY A 72 -12.36 -15.31 -5.94
CA GLY A 72 -12.37 -15.63 -4.52
C GLY A 72 -12.60 -14.42 -3.59
N PRO A 73 -12.64 -14.64 -2.28
CA PRO A 73 -12.78 -13.56 -1.29
C PRO A 73 -11.47 -12.77 -1.13
N LEU A 74 -11.57 -11.59 -0.50
CA LEU A 74 -10.41 -10.85 -0.03
C LEU A 74 -9.58 -11.68 0.95
N ILE A 75 -8.27 -11.49 0.94
CA ILE A 75 -7.39 -12.10 1.94
C ILE A 75 -7.74 -11.57 3.33
N PRO A 76 -7.82 -12.45 4.35
CA PRO A 76 -8.29 -12.07 5.68
C PRO A 76 -7.35 -11.09 6.41
N GLU A 77 -6.07 -11.06 6.06
CA GLU A 77 -5.07 -10.21 6.69
C GLU A 77 -5.37 -8.72 6.54
N ILE A 78 -6.06 -8.30 5.49
CA ILE A 78 -6.41 -6.88 5.31
C ILE A 78 -7.35 -6.41 6.43
N HIS A 79 -8.46 -7.11 6.63
CA HIS A 79 -9.42 -6.74 7.67
C HIS A 79 -8.92 -7.05 9.08
N ALA A 80 -8.02 -8.04 9.25
CA ALA A 80 -7.34 -8.28 10.52
C ALA A 80 -6.44 -7.11 10.94
N ASN A 81 -5.77 -6.46 9.98
CA ASN A 81 -4.89 -5.32 10.22
C ASN A 81 -5.59 -3.96 10.14
N ALA A 82 -6.73 -3.87 9.46
CA ALA A 82 -7.58 -2.67 9.37
C ALA A 82 -9.04 -3.03 9.69
N PRO A 83 -9.39 -3.31 10.96
CA PRO A 83 -10.76 -3.67 11.34
C PRO A 83 -11.78 -2.54 11.12
N HIS A 84 -11.32 -1.30 10.95
CA HIS A 84 -12.14 -0.14 10.62
C HIS A 84 -12.39 0.02 9.11
N ALA A 85 -11.84 -0.86 8.27
CA ALA A 85 -12.00 -0.76 6.82
C ALA A 85 -13.46 -0.91 6.39
N GLN A 86 -13.93 0.03 5.57
CA GLN A 86 -15.22 -0.04 4.93
C GLN A 86 -15.14 -0.95 3.71
N TYR A 87 -15.89 -2.05 3.71
CA TYR A 87 -16.01 -2.92 2.54
C TYR A 87 -17.15 -2.48 1.64
N VAL A 88 -16.87 -2.34 0.34
CA VAL A 88 -17.85 -2.06 -0.70
C VAL A 88 -17.88 -3.23 -1.69
N ALA A 89 -19.02 -3.92 -1.78
CA ALA A 89 -19.21 -5.02 -2.73
C ALA A 89 -19.43 -4.48 -4.14
N ARG A 90 -18.82 -5.13 -5.15
CA ARG A 90 -19.06 -4.85 -6.57
C ARG A 90 -19.78 -6.02 -7.24
N LYS A 91 -20.54 -5.72 -8.28
CA LYS A 91 -21.35 -6.73 -9.01
C LYS A 91 -20.64 -7.31 -10.24
N GLY A 92 -19.38 -6.92 -10.47
CA GLY A 92 -18.59 -7.41 -11.61
C GLY A 92 -17.91 -6.30 -12.40
N GLU A 93 -18.02 -5.04 -11.97
CA GLU A 93 -17.30 -3.94 -12.59
C GLU A 93 -15.80 -4.21 -12.49
N ILE A 94 -15.12 -4.19 -13.63
CA ILE A 94 -13.68 -4.42 -13.72
C ILE A 94 -12.91 -3.24 -13.12
N ASN A 95 -13.30 -2.03 -13.51
CA ASN A 95 -12.80 -0.82 -12.90
C ASN A 95 -13.64 -0.52 -11.65
N ALA A 96 -13.01 -0.49 -10.47
CA ALA A 96 -13.71 -0.15 -9.23
C ALA A 96 -14.32 1.26 -9.28
N TRP A 97 -13.77 2.17 -10.07
CA TRP A 97 -14.28 3.54 -10.23
C TRP A 97 -15.59 3.61 -11.02
N ASP A 98 -15.96 2.53 -11.78
CA ASP A 98 -17.25 2.43 -12.47
C ASP A 98 -18.40 2.03 -11.52
N ASN A 99 -18.07 1.63 -10.27
CA ASN A 99 -19.07 1.35 -9.25
C ASN A 99 -19.41 2.63 -8.46
N PRO A 100 -20.65 3.13 -8.54
CA PRO A 100 -21.02 4.39 -7.90
C PRO A 100 -20.97 4.34 -6.37
N GLU A 101 -21.21 3.16 -5.75
CA GLU A 101 -21.15 3.00 -4.29
C GLU A 101 -19.70 3.09 -3.81
N PHE A 102 -18.74 2.54 -4.56
CA PHE A 102 -17.32 2.66 -4.26
C PHE A 102 -16.86 4.11 -4.34
N VAL A 103 -17.19 4.80 -5.43
CA VAL A 103 -16.86 6.23 -5.59
C VAL A 103 -17.53 7.09 -4.50
N ALA A 104 -18.76 6.79 -4.15
CA ALA A 104 -19.47 7.48 -3.07
C ALA A 104 -18.78 7.29 -1.71
N ALA A 105 -18.31 6.06 -1.42
CA ALA A 105 -17.54 5.78 -0.20
C ALA A 105 -16.23 6.57 -0.14
N VAL A 106 -15.49 6.65 -1.26
CA VAL A 106 -14.27 7.47 -1.36
C VAL A 106 -14.60 8.95 -1.11
N LYS A 107 -15.60 9.51 -1.78
CA LYS A 107 -16.04 10.90 -1.63
C LYS A 107 -16.49 11.21 -0.20
N ALA A 108 -17.16 10.28 0.46
CA ALA A 108 -17.63 10.44 1.83
C ALA A 108 -16.50 10.63 2.86
N THR A 109 -15.27 10.21 2.55
CA THR A 109 -14.11 10.47 3.42
C THR A 109 -13.72 11.94 3.46
N GLY A 110 -14.14 12.74 2.46
CA GLY A 110 -13.74 14.15 2.32
C GLY A 110 -12.26 14.36 1.99
N ARG A 111 -11.53 13.29 1.62
CA ARG A 111 -10.09 13.31 1.38
C ARG A 111 -9.78 13.32 -0.11
N ASN A 112 -8.68 13.99 -0.50
CA ASN A 112 -8.30 14.19 -1.91
C ASN A 112 -7.02 13.44 -2.31
N THR A 113 -6.35 12.79 -1.37
CA THR A 113 -5.14 12.00 -1.60
C THR A 113 -5.47 10.52 -1.47
N LEU A 114 -5.28 9.76 -2.55
CA LEU A 114 -5.55 8.33 -2.59
C LEU A 114 -4.24 7.54 -2.58
N ILE A 115 -4.11 6.58 -1.66
CA ILE A 115 -3.06 5.57 -1.65
C ILE A 115 -3.70 4.28 -2.17
N VAL A 116 -3.34 3.85 -3.36
CA VAL A 116 -4.05 2.78 -4.07
C VAL A 116 -3.16 1.56 -4.25
N ALA A 117 -3.63 0.40 -3.84
CA ALA A 117 -3.07 -0.89 -4.21
C ALA A 117 -4.19 -1.82 -4.69
N GLY A 118 -3.88 -2.70 -5.64
CA GLY A 118 -4.91 -3.60 -6.19
C GLY A 118 -4.34 -4.70 -7.09
N THR A 119 -4.85 -5.89 -6.94
CA THR A 119 -4.46 -7.07 -7.70
C THR A 119 -5.56 -7.39 -8.73
N ILE A 120 -5.27 -7.20 -9.97
CA ILE A 120 -4.02 -7.15 -10.77
C ILE A 120 -3.57 -5.69 -10.97
N THR A 121 -2.27 -5.43 -10.89
CA THR A 121 -1.69 -4.08 -11.04
C THR A 121 -2.17 -3.34 -12.30
N SER A 122 -2.19 -4.02 -13.45
CA SER A 122 -2.55 -3.42 -14.75
C SER A 122 -4.05 -3.11 -14.90
N VAL A 123 -4.89 -3.58 -13.98
CA VAL A 123 -6.36 -3.46 -14.03
C VAL A 123 -6.88 -2.84 -12.72
N CYS A 124 -6.88 -3.62 -11.64
CA CYS A 124 -7.54 -3.25 -10.38
C CYS A 124 -6.83 -2.09 -9.65
N MET A 125 -5.53 -1.90 -9.85
CA MET A 125 -4.80 -0.72 -9.39
C MET A 125 -4.86 0.40 -10.44
N ALA A 126 -4.51 0.10 -11.71
CA ALA A 126 -4.30 1.12 -12.71
C ALA A 126 -5.58 1.85 -13.14
N PHE A 127 -6.69 1.14 -13.38
CA PHE A 127 -7.90 1.75 -13.90
C PHE A 127 -8.53 2.74 -12.91
N PRO A 128 -8.79 2.37 -11.64
CA PRO A 128 -9.33 3.32 -10.69
C PRO A 128 -8.35 4.47 -10.39
N SER A 129 -7.04 4.21 -10.40
CA SER A 129 -6.04 5.27 -10.22
C SER A 129 -6.09 6.34 -11.32
N ILE A 130 -6.18 5.91 -12.59
CA ILE A 130 -6.30 6.81 -13.74
C ILE A 130 -7.62 7.58 -13.71
N SER A 131 -8.73 6.89 -13.40
CA SER A 131 -10.05 7.51 -13.27
C SER A 131 -10.08 8.55 -12.16
N ALA A 132 -9.48 8.24 -11.01
CA ALA A 132 -9.41 9.16 -9.88
C ALA A 132 -8.58 10.41 -10.19
N VAL A 133 -7.45 10.28 -10.93
CA VAL A 133 -6.69 11.45 -11.40
C VAL A 133 -7.55 12.33 -12.31
N ALA A 134 -8.34 11.74 -13.22
CA ALA A 134 -9.26 12.48 -14.08
C ALA A 134 -10.34 13.24 -13.28
N ASP A 135 -10.74 12.69 -12.13
CA ASP A 135 -11.69 13.32 -11.19
C ASP A 135 -11.02 14.34 -10.23
N GLY A 136 -9.71 14.60 -10.38
CA GLY A 136 -8.98 15.63 -9.64
C GLY A 136 -8.27 15.17 -8.37
N TYR A 137 -8.27 13.87 -8.07
CA TYR A 137 -7.55 13.32 -6.91
C TYR A 137 -6.03 13.31 -7.12
N LYS A 138 -5.28 13.43 -6.03
CA LYS A 138 -3.86 13.08 -5.95
C LYS A 138 -3.75 11.58 -5.72
N VAL A 139 -3.06 10.85 -6.59
CA VAL A 139 -3.03 9.38 -6.53
C VAL A 139 -1.61 8.86 -6.42
N PHE A 140 -1.36 8.08 -5.38
CA PHE A 140 -0.15 7.30 -5.15
C PHE A 140 -0.48 5.82 -5.34
N ALA A 141 0.17 5.18 -6.30
CA ALA A 141 -0.04 3.76 -6.60
C ALA A 141 1.06 2.91 -6.00
N VAL A 142 0.71 1.96 -5.12
CA VAL A 142 1.66 1.10 -4.42
C VAL A 142 1.88 -0.16 -5.22
N ILE A 143 2.96 -0.20 -5.97
CA ILE A 143 3.19 -1.21 -7.01
C ILE A 143 3.52 -2.58 -6.42
N ASP A 144 4.38 -2.64 -5.41
CA ASP A 144 4.82 -3.87 -4.76
C ASP A 144 3.76 -4.50 -3.81
N ALA A 145 2.65 -3.80 -3.59
CA ALA A 145 1.45 -4.32 -2.91
C ALA A 145 0.28 -4.58 -3.87
N SER A 146 0.52 -4.58 -5.19
CA SER A 146 -0.50 -4.77 -6.24
C SER A 146 -0.38 -6.11 -6.95
N GLY A 147 0.76 -6.43 -7.57
CA GLY A 147 1.02 -7.69 -8.26
C GLY A 147 0.29 -7.88 -9.60
N THR A 148 1.00 -8.40 -10.60
CA THR A 148 0.43 -8.70 -11.92
C THR A 148 1.04 -9.99 -12.51
N TYR A 149 0.54 -10.42 -13.67
CA TYR A 149 0.90 -11.72 -14.26
C TYR A 149 2.29 -11.79 -14.90
N SER A 150 2.97 -10.65 -15.13
CA SER A 150 4.33 -10.63 -15.68
C SER A 150 5.04 -9.28 -15.42
N LYS A 151 6.37 -9.29 -15.42
CA LYS A 151 7.18 -8.06 -15.33
C LYS A 151 6.92 -7.10 -16.48
N MET A 152 6.72 -7.61 -17.70
CA MET A 152 6.37 -6.76 -18.84
C MET A 152 5.05 -6.02 -18.61
N ALA A 153 4.03 -6.69 -18.08
CA ALA A 153 2.75 -6.05 -17.75
C ALA A 153 2.92 -4.97 -16.69
N GLN A 154 3.78 -5.19 -15.70
CA GLN A 154 4.11 -4.20 -14.67
C GLN A 154 4.79 -2.98 -15.30
N GLU A 155 5.82 -3.18 -16.14
CA GLU A 155 6.57 -2.08 -16.79
C GLU A 155 5.68 -1.22 -17.68
N ILE A 156 4.82 -1.85 -18.50
CA ILE A 156 3.85 -1.15 -19.35
C ILE A 156 2.86 -0.36 -18.48
N THR A 157 2.39 -0.96 -17.39
CA THR A 157 1.46 -0.31 -16.47
C THR A 157 2.08 0.90 -15.79
N LEU A 158 3.33 0.80 -15.34
CA LEU A 158 4.07 1.92 -14.74
C LEU A 158 4.17 3.09 -15.72
N ALA A 159 4.55 2.85 -16.97
CA ALA A 159 4.61 3.90 -17.99
C ALA A 159 3.23 4.56 -18.18
N ARG A 160 2.15 3.78 -18.26
CA ARG A 160 0.78 4.25 -18.46
C ARG A 160 0.28 5.11 -17.29
N VAL A 161 0.44 4.65 -16.07
CA VAL A 161 -0.07 5.38 -14.89
C VAL A 161 0.70 6.67 -14.64
N VAL A 162 2.02 6.67 -14.87
CA VAL A 162 2.85 7.89 -14.78
C VAL A 162 2.41 8.94 -15.81
N GLN A 163 2.15 8.54 -17.06
CA GLN A 163 1.61 9.44 -18.08
C GLN A 163 0.26 10.05 -17.67
N ALA A 164 -0.56 9.30 -16.95
CA ALA A 164 -1.85 9.78 -16.44
C ALA A 164 -1.73 10.71 -15.22
N GLY A 165 -0.54 10.87 -14.64
CA GLY A 165 -0.32 11.72 -13.47
C GLY A 165 -0.39 10.99 -12.12
N VAL A 166 -0.43 9.66 -12.13
CA VAL A 166 -0.33 8.83 -10.92
C VAL A 166 1.13 8.77 -10.47
N VAL A 167 1.38 8.82 -9.17
CA VAL A 167 2.72 8.71 -8.58
C VAL A 167 2.94 7.27 -8.10
N PRO A 168 3.82 6.48 -8.74
CA PRO A 168 4.12 5.14 -8.27
C PRO A 168 5.00 5.17 -7.01
N MET A 169 4.72 4.28 -6.07
CA MET A 169 5.48 4.09 -4.84
C MET A 169 5.65 2.59 -4.53
N ASP A 170 6.54 2.30 -3.62
CA ASP A 170 6.62 1.02 -2.92
C ASP A 170 6.08 1.14 -1.49
N THR A 171 5.79 0.01 -0.86
CA THR A 171 5.19 -0.04 0.49
C THR A 171 6.09 0.60 1.55
N ALA A 172 7.43 0.43 1.44
CA ALA A 172 8.37 1.01 2.40
C ALA A 172 8.43 2.54 2.27
N ALA A 173 8.35 3.08 1.06
CA ALA A 173 8.27 4.53 0.84
C ALA A 173 6.97 5.11 1.41
N VAL A 174 5.83 4.44 1.20
CA VAL A 174 4.54 4.82 1.83
C VAL A 174 4.65 4.82 3.35
N ALA A 175 5.19 3.74 3.95
CA ALA A 175 5.40 3.67 5.38
C ALA A 175 6.26 4.83 5.89
N SER A 176 7.38 5.12 5.22
CA SER A 176 8.33 6.15 5.62
C SER A 176 7.76 7.56 5.49
N GLU A 177 7.02 7.87 4.43
CA GLU A 177 6.37 9.18 4.27
C GLU A 177 5.28 9.42 5.33
N ILE A 178 4.53 8.39 5.71
CA ILE A 178 3.48 8.48 6.73
C ILE A 178 4.10 8.54 8.14
N GLN A 179 5.10 7.71 8.43
CA GLN A 179 5.76 7.65 9.72
C GLN A 179 6.56 8.93 10.04
N ARG A 180 7.28 9.48 9.07
CA ARG A 180 8.10 10.70 9.09
C ARG A 180 9.31 10.68 10.03
N THR A 181 9.23 10.04 11.17
CA THR A 181 10.30 10.07 12.19
C THR A 181 10.27 8.81 13.04
N TRP A 182 11.43 8.38 13.51
CA TRP A 182 11.56 7.35 14.54
C TRP A 182 11.43 7.92 15.97
N ASN A 183 11.48 9.25 16.14
CA ASN A 183 11.27 9.90 17.43
C ASN A 183 9.77 10.02 17.72
N ARG A 184 9.15 8.89 18.08
CA ARG A 184 7.71 8.74 18.34
C ARG A 184 7.48 7.58 19.32
N GLU A 185 6.40 7.66 20.09
CA GLU A 185 6.07 6.65 21.12
C GLU A 185 5.76 5.27 20.53
N ASP A 186 5.16 5.21 19.35
CA ASP A 186 4.76 3.99 18.65
C ASP A 186 5.85 3.47 17.67
N ALA A 187 7.10 3.92 17.80
CA ALA A 187 8.21 3.53 16.92
C ALA A 187 8.39 2.01 16.80
N ALA A 188 8.18 1.26 17.88
CA ALA A 188 8.27 -0.20 17.88
C ALA A 188 7.21 -0.85 16.96
N GLN A 189 5.99 -0.32 16.93
CA GLN A 189 4.92 -0.82 16.04
C GLN A 189 5.25 -0.54 14.57
N TRP A 190 5.87 0.61 14.28
CA TRP A 190 6.36 0.92 12.93
C TRP A 190 7.52 0.01 12.52
N ALA A 191 8.45 -0.27 13.42
CA ALA A 191 9.53 -1.23 13.15
C ALA A 191 8.99 -2.61 12.79
N GLU A 192 7.95 -3.09 13.48
CA GLU A 192 7.25 -4.33 13.15
C GLU A 192 6.66 -4.31 11.74
N VAL A 193 6.04 -3.19 11.31
CA VAL A 193 5.52 -3.06 9.94
C VAL A 193 6.63 -3.30 8.90
N TYR A 194 7.82 -2.72 9.09
CA TYR A 194 8.93 -2.91 8.15
C TYR A 194 9.41 -4.36 8.07
N THR A 195 9.31 -5.16 9.14
CA THR A 195 9.64 -6.59 9.08
C THR A 195 8.71 -7.38 8.16
N HIS A 196 7.47 -6.92 7.98
CA HIS A 196 6.50 -7.52 7.06
C HIS A 196 6.73 -7.08 5.61
N ILE A 197 7.20 -5.83 5.40
CA ILE A 197 7.50 -5.29 4.07
C ILE A 197 8.73 -5.97 3.47
N PHE A 198 9.81 -6.05 4.25
CA PHE A 198 11.06 -6.72 3.88
C PHE A 198 11.67 -7.44 5.09
N PRO A 199 11.58 -8.77 5.12
CA PRO A 199 11.96 -9.59 6.29
C PRO A 199 13.38 -9.36 6.81
N ALA A 200 14.33 -8.94 5.95
CA ALA A 200 15.69 -8.58 6.35
C ALA A 200 15.74 -7.42 7.36
N TYR A 201 14.67 -6.64 7.51
CA TYR A 201 14.59 -5.59 8.53
C TYR A 201 14.63 -6.15 9.95
N GLN A 202 14.17 -7.38 10.15
CA GLN A 202 14.30 -8.09 11.43
C GLN A 202 15.77 -8.19 11.88
N LEU A 203 16.69 -8.42 10.95
CA LEU A 203 18.15 -8.50 11.25
C LEU A 203 18.69 -7.15 11.74
N LEU A 204 18.15 -6.04 11.22
CA LEU A 204 18.50 -4.68 11.70
C LEU A 204 18.02 -4.48 13.14
N ILE A 205 16.80 -4.93 13.48
CA ILE A 205 16.26 -4.85 14.85
C ILE A 205 17.09 -5.69 15.81
N GLU A 206 17.47 -6.90 15.41
CA GLU A 206 18.34 -7.78 16.19
C GLU A 206 19.73 -7.15 16.42
N SER A 207 20.32 -6.60 15.37
CA SER A 207 21.59 -5.87 15.46
C SER A 207 21.53 -4.67 16.42
N TYR A 208 20.44 -3.90 16.36
CA TYR A 208 20.20 -2.80 17.29
C TYR A 208 20.08 -3.32 18.74
N GLY A 209 19.31 -4.39 18.96
CA GLY A 209 19.17 -5.01 20.28
C GLY A 209 20.54 -5.43 20.86
N LYS A 210 21.39 -6.06 20.05
CA LYS A 210 22.75 -6.42 20.44
C LYS A 210 23.63 -5.21 20.76
N ALA A 211 23.55 -4.14 19.96
CA ALA A 211 24.27 -2.90 20.24
C ALA A 211 23.86 -2.28 21.59
N GLN A 212 22.56 -2.34 21.94
CA GLN A 212 22.08 -1.87 23.25
C GLN A 212 22.59 -2.74 24.40
N GLU A 213 22.70 -4.07 24.22
CA GLU A 213 23.31 -4.97 25.19
C GLU A 213 24.78 -4.63 25.44
N VAL A 214 25.55 -4.38 24.38
CA VAL A 214 26.97 -3.95 24.49
C VAL A 214 27.10 -2.68 25.30
N VAL A 215 26.29 -1.66 25.00
CA VAL A 215 26.29 -0.39 25.77
C VAL A 215 25.94 -0.62 27.25
N LYS A 216 24.89 -1.42 27.51
CA LYS A 216 24.40 -1.69 28.87
C LYS A 216 25.39 -2.48 29.72
N ASN A 217 26.10 -3.44 29.10
CA ASN A 217 27.05 -4.30 29.77
C ASN A 217 28.47 -3.72 29.81
N SER A 218 28.70 -2.52 29.25
CA SER A 218 30.03 -1.92 29.09
C SER A 218 31.03 -2.86 28.40
N GLU A 219 30.57 -3.67 27.48
CA GLU A 219 31.44 -4.58 26.71
C GLU A 219 32.44 -3.75 25.90
N VAL A 220 33.73 -4.02 26.11
CA VAL A 220 34.78 -3.48 25.26
C VAL A 220 34.68 -4.22 23.92
N LEU A 221 34.48 -3.47 22.83
CA LEU A 221 34.55 -4.04 21.46
C LEU A 221 35.89 -4.74 21.33
N ASP A 222 35.87 -6.05 21.23
CA ASP A 222 37.08 -6.86 21.18
C ASP A 222 37.69 -6.79 19.78
N SER A 223 38.41 -5.69 19.55
CA SER A 223 39.32 -5.56 18.40
C SER A 223 40.61 -6.37 18.58
N GLN A 224 40.69 -7.19 19.63
CA GLN A 224 41.89 -7.97 19.99
C GLN A 224 41.62 -9.49 20.13
N ARG A 225 40.43 -9.99 19.73
CA ARG A 225 40.19 -11.43 19.56
C ARG A 225 40.62 -11.96 18.23
#